data_298561febff9d51068238af7dcb44ce9
#
_entry.id   298561febff9d51068238af7dcb44ce9
#
_cell.length_a   1.000
_cell.length_b   1.000
_cell.length_c   1.000
_cell.angle_alpha   90.00
_cell.angle_beta   90.00
_cell.angle_gamma   90.00
#
_symmetry.space_group_name_H-M   'P 1'
#
loop_
_entity.id
_entity.type
_entity.pdbx_description
1 polymer ?
#
loop_
_entity_poly.entity_id
_entity_poly.type
_entity_poly.pdbx_seq_one_letter_code
_entity_poly.pdbx_strand_id
1 'polypeptide(L)'
;MVEINDRRLPVGIQSFEVIRVGGYLYVDKTDIIWQLANRDKKYNYLSRPRRFGKSVLVDTLEAYFLGKKELFEGLKIMQMETEWVKRPVIRLDMSQAGAAPESVRSYLDNAFHQLESEYDIAVRRDSSLAVRFKNIIEGAYNKTGLQVAILIDEYDSPLQHSWKTPQHEACTAVYREVFAILKADDKYEKFVFITGITKFTQISLFSVLNNLSNISFEPNYAAICGITKEEVLRDFKPEINKLAAKNDWNLDEAVAQLAAYYDGYHFCHENMVDVFNPFSLINALADSKLKNYWASSGATSMLPKFVDNMEIRLKDFENCPVDCDTLETSDVTGGGAELFLYQSGYLTIKGYMDDIYLLGIPNYEVRKALYRIVLPALTLKTNAQVITTQNMLLYSLKLGNLPEAMKCLKALIADVPYSNKKLASMDMEERYRLIMSTIFNAIGCRVEVEKMIATGRIDMVVETTQYIYVLELKLSDNGGVDAAAEQIRAKQYAEPFKADKRKVIALAIELDDRGKGLVDWKEVF
;
A
#
# COMPACT_ATOMS: atom_id res chain seq x y z
N MET A 1 21.35 -37.61 7.56
CA MET A 1 20.16 -36.84 7.12
C MET A 1 20.54 -35.38 7.18
N VAL A 2 20.98 -34.83 6.06
CA VAL A 2 21.19 -33.39 5.91
C VAL A 2 19.88 -32.87 5.35
N GLU A 3 18.98 -32.54 6.25
CA GLU A 3 17.86 -31.67 5.95
C GLU A 3 18.24 -30.28 6.43
N ILE A 4 18.58 -29.42 5.53
CA ILE A 4 18.19 -28.02 5.60
C ILE A 4 18.36 -27.53 4.18
N ASN A 5 17.28 -27.60 3.46
CA ASN A 5 16.89 -26.73 2.41
C ASN A 5 17.45 -25.33 2.65
N ASP A 6 18.50 -24.99 1.92
CA ASP A 6 18.92 -23.59 1.69
C ASP A 6 17.89 -22.95 0.75
N ARG A 7 16.64 -22.93 1.21
CA ARG A 7 15.50 -22.36 0.50
C ARG A 7 15.68 -20.86 0.47
N ARG A 8 15.86 -20.32 -0.72
CA ARG A 8 16.12 -18.89 -0.92
C ARG A 8 14.81 -18.12 -1.01
N LEU A 9 14.69 -17.05 -0.21
CA LEU A 9 13.59 -16.09 -0.36
C LEU A 9 13.94 -15.06 -1.43
N PRO A 10 12.99 -14.68 -2.31
CA PRO A 10 13.23 -13.77 -3.44
C PRO A 10 13.21 -12.29 -2.99
N VAL A 11 14.08 -11.94 -2.04
CA VAL A 11 14.17 -10.57 -1.53
C VAL A 11 14.63 -9.62 -2.63
N GLY A 12 13.75 -8.70 -3.05
CA GLY A 12 14.07 -7.70 -4.08
C GLY A 12 14.13 -8.25 -5.51
N ILE A 13 13.83 -9.52 -5.75
CA ILE A 13 13.83 -10.13 -7.09
C ILE A 13 12.45 -9.95 -7.71
N GLN A 14 12.42 -9.40 -8.93
CA GLN A 14 11.18 -9.16 -9.69
C GLN A 14 11.09 -10.06 -10.94
N SER A 15 12.17 -10.68 -11.37
CA SER A 15 12.18 -11.56 -12.54
C SER A 15 11.72 -12.98 -12.19
N PHE A 16 10.66 -13.43 -12.84
CA PHE A 16 10.15 -14.80 -12.74
C PHE A 16 11.20 -15.83 -13.16
N GLU A 17 11.91 -15.58 -14.25
CA GLU A 17 12.99 -16.45 -14.72
C GLU A 17 14.11 -16.59 -13.68
N VAL A 18 14.56 -15.48 -13.08
CA VAL A 18 15.59 -15.51 -12.03
C VAL A 18 15.09 -16.27 -10.79
N ILE A 19 13.81 -16.09 -10.42
CA ILE A 19 13.20 -16.82 -9.29
C ILE A 19 13.21 -18.31 -9.57
N ARG A 20 12.77 -18.74 -10.76
CA ARG A 20 12.63 -20.15 -11.11
C ARG A 20 13.98 -20.85 -11.32
N VAL A 21 14.86 -20.25 -12.10
CA VAL A 21 16.20 -20.82 -12.38
C VAL A 21 17.08 -20.79 -11.13
N GLY A 22 16.95 -19.73 -10.33
CA GLY A 22 17.73 -19.58 -9.08
C GLY A 22 17.24 -20.44 -7.91
N GLY A 23 16.14 -21.20 -8.06
CA GLY A 23 15.57 -22.04 -7.00
C GLY A 23 15.02 -21.24 -5.82
N TYR A 24 14.58 -19.99 -6.06
CA TYR A 24 13.92 -19.19 -5.04
C TYR A 24 12.46 -19.63 -4.85
N LEU A 25 11.93 -19.34 -3.67
CA LEU A 25 10.52 -19.55 -3.38
C LEU A 25 9.67 -18.71 -4.33
N TYR A 26 8.74 -19.35 -5.03
CA TYR A 26 7.69 -18.71 -5.81
C TYR A 26 6.33 -19.07 -5.23
N VAL A 27 5.55 -18.08 -4.81
CA VAL A 27 4.15 -18.28 -4.40
C VAL A 27 3.34 -18.47 -5.67
N ASP A 28 2.87 -19.69 -5.89
CA ASP A 28 2.26 -20.10 -7.15
C ASP A 28 0.84 -19.53 -7.34
N LYS A 29 0.72 -18.57 -8.24
CA LYS A 29 -0.52 -17.92 -8.71
C LYS A 29 -0.83 -18.29 -10.17
N THR A 30 -0.14 -19.27 -10.72
CA THR A 30 -0.18 -19.55 -12.17
C THR A 30 -1.54 -20.06 -12.65
N ASP A 31 -2.36 -20.61 -11.78
CA ASP A 31 -3.77 -20.94 -12.05
C ASP A 31 -4.60 -19.67 -12.35
N ILE A 32 -4.48 -18.63 -11.55
CA ILE A 32 -5.17 -17.34 -11.76
C ILE A 32 -4.60 -16.64 -12.99
N ILE A 33 -3.28 -16.70 -13.19
CA ILE A 33 -2.59 -16.12 -14.36
C ILE A 33 -3.07 -16.77 -15.66
N TRP A 34 -3.22 -18.11 -15.68
CA TRP A 34 -3.74 -18.82 -16.82
C TRP A 34 -5.19 -18.42 -17.15
N GLN A 35 -6.05 -18.31 -16.12
CA GLN A 35 -7.42 -17.84 -16.29
C GLN A 35 -7.46 -16.43 -16.86
N LEU A 36 -6.60 -15.52 -16.38
CA LEU A 36 -6.49 -14.16 -16.90
C LEU A 36 -6.04 -14.14 -18.38
N ALA A 37 -5.01 -14.90 -18.74
CA ALA A 37 -4.45 -14.95 -20.08
C ALA A 37 -5.40 -15.59 -21.14
N ASN A 38 -6.34 -16.43 -20.69
CA ASN A 38 -7.25 -17.20 -21.55
C ASN A 38 -8.72 -16.76 -21.45
N ARG A 39 -9.02 -15.63 -20.75
CA ARG A 39 -10.39 -15.08 -20.71
C ARG A 39 -10.78 -14.45 -22.07
N ASP A 40 -12.08 -14.27 -22.28
CA ASP A 40 -12.61 -13.67 -23.52
C ASP A 40 -12.28 -12.18 -23.68
N LYS A 41 -12.01 -11.47 -22.58
CA LYS A 41 -11.68 -10.04 -22.60
C LYS A 41 -10.18 -9.85 -22.85
N LYS A 42 -9.82 -9.24 -23.97
CA LYS A 42 -8.41 -9.04 -24.38
C LYS A 42 -7.71 -7.95 -23.58
N TYR A 43 -8.40 -6.85 -23.25
CA TYR A 43 -7.83 -5.66 -22.63
C TYR A 43 -8.07 -5.69 -21.13
N ASN A 44 -7.00 -5.74 -20.35
CA ASN A 44 -7.07 -5.91 -18.91
C ASN A 44 -6.25 -4.83 -18.18
N TYR A 45 -6.85 -4.23 -17.19
CA TYR A 45 -6.19 -3.26 -16.32
C TYR A 45 -6.16 -3.75 -14.87
N LEU A 46 -4.99 -3.72 -14.23
CA LEU A 46 -4.81 -4.05 -12.82
C LEU A 46 -4.11 -2.91 -12.08
N SER A 47 -4.81 -2.34 -11.11
CA SER A 47 -4.21 -1.46 -10.11
C SER A 47 -3.94 -2.24 -8.82
N ARG A 48 -2.73 -2.13 -8.29
CA ARG A 48 -2.34 -2.60 -6.95
C ARG A 48 -1.30 -1.64 -6.37
N PRO A 49 -1.25 -1.48 -5.05
CA PRO A 49 -0.24 -0.65 -4.41
C PRO A 49 1.19 -1.05 -4.80
N ARG A 50 2.16 -0.20 -4.48
CA ARG A 50 3.58 -0.53 -4.65
C ARG A 50 3.96 -1.78 -3.86
N ARG A 51 4.89 -2.58 -4.40
CA ARG A 51 5.46 -3.76 -3.74
C ARG A 51 4.49 -4.94 -3.55
N PHE A 52 3.40 -5.00 -4.34
CA PHE A 52 2.45 -6.11 -4.33
C PHE A 52 2.76 -7.23 -5.32
N GLY A 53 3.87 -7.17 -6.06
CA GLY A 53 4.27 -8.22 -7.00
C GLY A 53 3.74 -8.04 -8.43
N LYS A 54 3.28 -6.83 -8.81
CA LYS A 54 2.82 -6.53 -10.18
C LYS A 54 3.85 -6.87 -11.25
N SER A 55 5.10 -6.46 -11.06
CA SER A 55 6.17 -6.72 -12.04
C SER A 55 6.52 -8.20 -12.15
N VAL A 56 6.43 -8.97 -11.06
CA VAL A 56 6.56 -10.44 -11.11
C VAL A 56 5.40 -11.05 -11.90
N LEU A 57 4.17 -10.55 -11.74
CA LEU A 57 3.01 -10.98 -12.53
C LEU A 57 3.23 -10.68 -14.02
N VAL A 58 3.70 -9.47 -14.37
CA VAL A 58 4.00 -9.09 -15.76
C VAL A 58 5.10 -10.01 -16.35
N ASP A 59 6.16 -10.27 -15.59
CA ASP A 59 7.26 -11.15 -16.01
C ASP A 59 6.80 -12.61 -16.18
N THR A 60 5.87 -13.08 -15.34
CA THR A 60 5.27 -14.41 -15.47
C THR A 60 4.37 -14.49 -16.71
N LEU A 61 3.55 -13.47 -16.99
CA LEU A 61 2.74 -13.38 -18.21
C LEU A 61 3.62 -13.34 -19.46
N GLU A 62 4.72 -12.59 -19.43
CA GLU A 62 5.70 -12.57 -20.52
C GLU A 62 6.28 -13.96 -20.79
N ALA A 63 6.77 -14.64 -19.74
CA ALA A 63 7.29 -15.99 -19.85
C ALA A 63 6.25 -16.98 -20.41
N TYR A 64 4.99 -16.85 -19.99
CA TYR A 64 3.88 -17.66 -20.49
C TYR A 64 3.65 -17.44 -21.99
N PHE A 65 3.49 -16.18 -22.44
CA PHE A 65 3.26 -15.88 -23.86
C PHE A 65 4.48 -16.17 -24.75
N LEU A 66 5.69 -16.11 -24.21
CA LEU A 66 6.90 -16.57 -24.89
C LEU A 66 7.02 -18.09 -24.96
N GLY A 67 6.09 -18.85 -24.38
CA GLY A 67 6.09 -20.31 -24.38
C GLY A 67 7.26 -20.95 -23.62
N LYS A 68 7.81 -20.28 -22.59
CA LYS A 68 8.93 -20.78 -21.77
C LYS A 68 8.44 -21.83 -20.76
N LYS A 69 7.93 -22.96 -21.26
CA LYS A 69 7.32 -24.05 -20.48
C LYS A 69 8.19 -24.52 -19.34
N GLU A 70 9.49 -24.59 -19.54
CA GLU A 70 10.49 -25.06 -18.57
C GLU A 70 10.50 -24.25 -17.27
N LEU A 71 10.12 -22.97 -17.31
CA LEU A 71 10.03 -22.12 -16.11
C LEU A 71 8.81 -22.45 -15.26
N PHE A 72 7.81 -23.10 -15.82
CA PHE A 72 6.55 -23.42 -15.15
C PHE A 72 6.50 -24.84 -14.58
N GLU A 73 7.53 -25.66 -14.78
CA GLU A 73 7.56 -27.01 -14.26
C GLU A 73 7.27 -27.07 -12.76
N GLY A 74 6.34 -27.97 -12.37
CA GLY A 74 5.89 -28.13 -11.01
C GLY A 74 4.91 -27.08 -10.49
N LEU A 75 4.49 -26.10 -11.31
CA LEU A 75 3.47 -25.10 -10.98
C LEU A 75 2.07 -25.56 -11.47
N LYS A 76 1.02 -24.99 -10.88
CA LYS A 76 -0.39 -25.34 -11.15
C LYS A 76 -0.78 -25.23 -12.63
N ILE A 77 -0.26 -24.25 -13.35
CA ILE A 77 -0.53 -24.02 -14.77
C ILE A 77 -0.21 -25.24 -15.65
N MET A 78 0.75 -26.10 -15.23
CA MET A 78 1.11 -27.31 -15.97
C MET A 78 -0.04 -28.32 -16.10
N GLN A 79 -1.05 -28.22 -15.24
CA GLN A 79 -2.25 -29.05 -15.29
C GLN A 79 -3.37 -28.44 -16.16
N MET A 80 -3.21 -27.18 -16.55
CA MET A 80 -4.23 -26.39 -17.26
C MET A 80 -3.81 -26.08 -18.69
N GLU A 81 -2.53 -25.80 -18.92
CA GLU A 81 -1.99 -25.42 -20.23
C GLU A 81 -1.38 -26.62 -20.95
N THR A 82 -1.81 -26.85 -22.17
CA THR A 82 -1.37 -27.99 -22.98
C THR A 82 -0.58 -27.58 -24.20
N GLU A 83 -0.83 -26.39 -24.77
CA GLU A 83 -0.32 -26.00 -26.09
C GLU A 83 1.01 -25.25 -26.04
N TRP A 84 1.22 -24.44 -24.99
CA TRP A 84 2.45 -23.62 -24.80
C TRP A 84 2.86 -22.83 -26.05
N VAL A 85 1.90 -22.11 -26.64
CA VAL A 85 2.09 -21.37 -27.88
C VAL A 85 3.07 -20.22 -27.67
N LYS A 86 4.19 -20.21 -28.42
CA LYS A 86 5.17 -19.12 -28.42
C LYS A 86 4.65 -17.95 -29.25
N ARG A 87 4.14 -16.91 -28.58
CA ARG A 87 3.61 -15.68 -29.20
C ARG A 87 4.64 -14.55 -29.19
N PRO A 88 4.56 -13.59 -30.11
CA PRO A 88 5.31 -12.35 -29.98
C PRO A 88 4.80 -11.54 -28.76
N VAL A 89 5.74 -10.97 -28.01
CA VAL A 89 5.45 -10.17 -26.82
C VAL A 89 6.04 -8.77 -26.99
N ILE A 90 5.24 -7.75 -26.76
CA ILE A 90 5.68 -6.36 -26.65
C ILE A 90 5.59 -5.96 -25.18
N ARG A 91 6.72 -5.72 -24.54
CA ARG A 91 6.78 -5.29 -23.14
C ARG A 91 7.31 -3.87 -23.03
N LEU A 92 6.57 -3.02 -22.29
CA LEU A 92 6.97 -1.66 -21.95
C LEU A 92 6.96 -1.49 -20.43
N ASP A 93 8.08 -1.09 -19.84
CA ASP A 93 8.21 -0.74 -18.43
C ASP A 93 8.34 0.78 -18.31
N MET A 94 7.20 1.44 -18.05
CA MET A 94 7.13 2.90 -18.02
C MET A 94 7.80 3.52 -16.80
N SER A 95 8.24 2.74 -15.80
CA SER A 95 9.03 3.24 -14.68
C SER A 95 10.37 3.85 -15.12
N GLN A 96 10.87 3.42 -16.27
CA GLN A 96 12.14 3.87 -16.84
C GLN A 96 12.02 5.18 -17.65
N ALA A 97 10.79 5.64 -17.91
CA ALA A 97 10.54 6.72 -18.87
C ALA A 97 10.80 8.13 -18.34
N GLY A 98 11.07 8.32 -17.05
CA GLY A 98 11.27 9.64 -16.45
C GLY A 98 9.99 10.50 -16.39
N ALA A 99 10.13 11.75 -15.91
CA ALA A 99 8.99 12.64 -15.62
C ALA A 99 8.75 13.73 -16.69
N ALA A 100 9.70 13.97 -17.57
CA ALA A 100 9.60 14.99 -18.62
C ALA A 100 9.06 14.37 -19.92
N PRO A 101 8.26 15.11 -20.72
CA PRO A 101 7.71 14.60 -21.98
C PRO A 101 8.79 14.09 -22.93
N GLU A 102 9.93 14.77 -22.99
CA GLU A 102 11.10 14.39 -23.81
C GLU A 102 11.72 13.08 -23.34
N SER A 103 11.77 12.85 -22.03
CA SER A 103 12.27 11.59 -21.45
C SER A 103 11.33 10.43 -21.78
N VAL A 104 10.00 10.65 -21.72
CA VAL A 104 9.00 9.65 -22.13
C VAL A 104 9.14 9.31 -23.61
N ARG A 105 9.29 10.34 -24.49
CA ARG A 105 9.51 10.13 -25.93
C ARG A 105 10.80 9.36 -26.19
N SER A 106 11.89 9.75 -25.54
CA SER A 106 13.20 9.08 -25.70
C SER A 106 13.17 7.62 -25.24
N TYR A 107 12.50 7.33 -24.12
CA TYR A 107 12.31 5.95 -23.66
C TYR A 107 11.55 5.11 -24.69
N LEU A 108 10.39 5.61 -25.16
CA LEU A 108 9.57 4.91 -26.16
C LEU A 108 10.30 4.75 -27.48
N ASP A 109 11.04 5.77 -27.94
CA ASP A 109 11.86 5.71 -29.14
C ASP A 109 12.89 4.57 -29.07
N ASN A 110 13.61 4.48 -27.94
CA ASN A 110 14.59 3.42 -27.72
C ASN A 110 13.96 2.03 -27.63
N ALA A 111 12.84 1.90 -26.89
CA ALA A 111 12.11 0.65 -26.76
C ALA A 111 11.58 0.17 -28.13
N PHE A 112 11.02 1.08 -28.92
CA PHE A 112 10.54 0.77 -30.26
C PHE A 112 11.66 0.39 -31.21
N HIS A 113 12.82 1.04 -31.12
CA HIS A 113 13.97 0.66 -31.91
C HIS A 113 14.46 -0.76 -31.63
N GLN A 114 14.45 -1.19 -30.38
CA GLN A 114 14.75 -2.57 -29.99
C GLN A 114 13.74 -3.57 -30.56
N LEU A 115 12.44 -3.27 -30.45
CA LEU A 115 11.36 -4.11 -30.99
C LEU A 115 11.38 -4.16 -32.52
N GLU A 116 11.63 -3.05 -33.20
CA GLU A 116 11.80 -2.99 -34.65
C GLU A 116 12.95 -3.90 -35.10
N SER A 117 14.07 -3.90 -34.38
CA SER A 117 15.20 -4.80 -34.65
C SER A 117 14.84 -6.27 -34.39
N GLU A 118 14.13 -6.57 -33.30
CA GLU A 118 13.71 -7.92 -32.92
C GLU A 118 12.77 -8.53 -33.97
N TYR A 119 11.84 -7.73 -34.50
CA TYR A 119 10.85 -8.20 -35.48
C TYR A 119 11.22 -7.90 -36.91
N ASP A 120 12.46 -7.47 -37.23
CA ASP A 120 12.97 -7.15 -38.58
C ASP A 120 12.13 -6.10 -39.32
N ILE A 121 11.67 -5.06 -38.59
CA ILE A 121 10.81 -4.02 -39.10
C ILE A 121 11.67 -2.86 -39.62
N ALA A 122 11.43 -2.42 -40.85
CA ALA A 122 12.13 -1.29 -41.43
C ALA A 122 11.84 0.02 -40.68
N VAL A 123 12.86 0.61 -40.09
CA VAL A 123 12.76 1.87 -39.33
C VAL A 123 12.54 3.03 -40.32
N ARG A 124 11.40 3.72 -40.15
CA ARG A 124 11.14 5.00 -40.84
C ARG A 124 11.36 6.12 -39.85
N ARG A 125 12.54 6.76 -39.92
CA ARG A 125 12.99 7.78 -38.94
C ARG A 125 12.06 8.97 -38.77
N ASP A 126 11.28 9.31 -39.80
CA ASP A 126 10.35 10.46 -39.78
C ASP A 126 8.92 10.07 -39.32
N SER A 127 8.69 8.84 -38.90
CA SER A 127 7.39 8.39 -38.43
C SER A 127 7.17 8.78 -36.97
N SER A 128 5.91 9.17 -36.63
CA SER A 128 5.52 9.39 -35.24
C SER A 128 5.62 8.11 -34.42
N LEU A 129 5.72 8.23 -33.10
CA LEU A 129 5.74 7.08 -32.17
C LEU A 129 4.50 6.19 -32.37
N ALA A 130 3.32 6.79 -32.59
CA ALA A 130 2.09 6.05 -32.87
C ALA A 130 2.21 5.16 -34.10
N VAL A 131 2.73 5.70 -35.21
CA VAL A 131 2.92 4.94 -36.45
C VAL A 131 3.94 3.82 -36.27
N ARG A 132 5.01 4.07 -35.56
CA ARG A 132 6.02 3.05 -35.25
C ARG A 132 5.45 1.93 -34.39
N PHE A 133 4.69 2.27 -33.34
CA PHE A 133 4.05 1.29 -32.48
C PHE A 133 3.08 0.39 -33.26
N LYS A 134 2.26 1.00 -34.13
CA LYS A 134 1.40 0.26 -35.05
C LYS A 134 2.21 -0.71 -35.93
N ASN A 135 3.26 -0.22 -36.58
CA ASN A 135 4.10 -1.05 -37.44
C ASN A 135 4.77 -2.21 -36.69
N ILE A 136 5.11 -2.00 -35.40
CA ILE A 136 5.67 -3.05 -34.55
C ILE A 136 4.63 -4.15 -34.28
N ILE A 137 3.39 -3.78 -33.93
CA ILE A 137 2.30 -4.75 -33.70
C ILE A 137 2.01 -5.56 -34.97
N GLU A 138 1.80 -4.87 -36.09
CA GLU A 138 1.54 -5.52 -37.41
C GLU A 138 2.74 -6.35 -37.86
N GLY A 139 3.96 -5.86 -37.72
CA GLY A 139 5.19 -6.55 -38.14
C GLY A 139 5.44 -7.79 -37.30
N ALA A 140 5.27 -7.74 -36.01
CA ALA A 140 5.38 -8.89 -35.11
C ALA A 140 4.36 -10.00 -35.47
N TYR A 141 3.12 -9.60 -35.74
CA TYR A 141 2.10 -10.53 -36.26
C TYR A 141 2.49 -11.13 -37.60
N ASN A 142 2.89 -10.31 -38.58
CA ASN A 142 3.26 -10.78 -39.93
C ASN A 142 4.47 -11.72 -39.89
N LYS A 143 5.44 -11.47 -39.02
CA LYS A 143 6.63 -12.31 -38.86
C LYS A 143 6.31 -13.68 -38.26
N THR A 144 5.38 -13.73 -37.30
CA THR A 144 5.10 -14.96 -36.54
C THR A 144 3.83 -15.70 -36.98
N GLY A 145 2.90 -15.02 -37.65
CA GLY A 145 1.55 -15.52 -37.93
C GLY A 145 0.65 -15.60 -36.72
N LEU A 146 1.08 -15.09 -35.57
CA LEU A 146 0.39 -15.18 -34.27
C LEU A 146 0.09 -13.80 -33.70
N GLN A 147 -1.09 -13.65 -33.09
CA GLN A 147 -1.48 -12.43 -32.40
C GLN A 147 -0.54 -12.11 -31.24
N VAL A 148 -0.27 -10.82 -31.05
CA VAL A 148 0.71 -10.25 -30.13
C VAL A 148 0.14 -10.16 -28.72
N ALA A 149 0.96 -10.46 -27.70
CA ALA A 149 0.68 -10.08 -26.32
C ALA A 149 1.39 -8.76 -25.99
N ILE A 150 0.65 -7.79 -25.44
CA ILE A 150 1.17 -6.45 -25.09
C ILE A 150 1.08 -6.28 -23.57
N LEU A 151 2.24 -6.03 -22.95
CA LEU A 151 2.38 -5.92 -21.50
C LEU A 151 2.97 -4.54 -21.16
N ILE A 152 2.21 -3.72 -20.42
CA ILE A 152 2.62 -2.37 -20.04
C ILE A 152 2.65 -2.30 -18.51
N ASP A 153 3.88 -2.27 -17.96
CA ASP A 153 4.10 -2.19 -16.52
C ASP A 153 4.31 -0.74 -16.07
N GLU A 154 3.85 -0.41 -14.84
CA GLU A 154 3.96 0.91 -14.21
C GLU A 154 3.58 2.07 -15.14
N TYR A 155 2.49 1.90 -15.91
CA TYR A 155 2.07 2.86 -16.93
C TYR A 155 1.95 4.29 -16.41
N ASP A 156 1.57 4.45 -15.15
CA ASP A 156 1.28 5.72 -14.50
C ASP A 156 2.52 6.41 -13.89
N SER A 157 3.68 5.78 -13.92
CA SER A 157 4.91 6.31 -13.29
C SER A 157 5.30 7.72 -13.78
N PRO A 158 5.44 8.02 -15.08
CA PRO A 158 5.75 9.37 -15.55
C PRO A 158 4.66 10.40 -15.21
N LEU A 159 3.41 9.96 -15.16
CA LEU A 159 2.26 10.82 -14.88
C LEU A 159 2.19 11.20 -13.40
N GLN A 160 2.49 10.26 -12.50
CA GLN A 160 2.63 10.54 -11.07
C GLN A 160 3.74 11.57 -10.80
N HIS A 161 4.89 11.43 -11.46
CA HIS A 161 6.01 12.33 -11.28
C HIS A 161 5.76 13.73 -11.85
N SER A 162 5.06 13.82 -12.99
CA SER A 162 4.69 15.10 -13.61
C SER A 162 3.44 15.76 -13.00
N TRP A 163 2.68 15.07 -12.15
CA TRP A 163 1.42 15.55 -11.59
C TRP A 163 1.58 16.89 -10.82
N LYS A 164 0.67 17.85 -11.08
CA LYS A 164 0.74 19.22 -10.58
C LYS A 164 2.02 19.97 -11.00
N THR A 165 2.63 19.58 -12.10
CA THR A 165 3.70 20.36 -12.76
C THR A 165 3.21 20.89 -14.11
N PRO A 166 3.84 21.92 -14.68
CA PRO A 166 3.51 22.43 -16.03
C PRO A 166 3.70 21.39 -17.14
N GLN A 167 4.45 20.30 -16.90
CA GLN A 167 4.76 19.27 -17.89
C GLN A 167 3.68 18.16 -17.97
N HIS A 168 2.72 18.11 -17.03
CA HIS A 168 1.78 17.01 -16.93
C HIS A 168 0.94 16.81 -18.19
N GLU A 169 0.38 17.91 -18.75
CA GLU A 169 -0.44 17.82 -19.97
C GLU A 169 0.39 17.38 -21.18
N ALA A 170 1.64 17.82 -21.29
CA ALA A 170 2.53 17.39 -22.36
C ALA A 170 2.92 15.91 -22.24
N CYS A 171 3.15 15.39 -21.02
CA CYS A 171 3.32 13.96 -20.79
C CYS A 171 2.07 13.18 -21.19
N THR A 172 0.89 13.64 -20.77
CA THR A 172 -0.40 13.04 -21.10
C THR A 172 -0.62 12.97 -22.61
N ALA A 173 -0.22 14.02 -23.36
CA ALA A 173 -0.33 14.06 -24.82
C ALA A 173 0.50 12.95 -25.51
N VAL A 174 1.70 12.64 -25.00
CA VAL A 174 2.51 11.53 -25.51
C VAL A 174 1.81 10.19 -25.33
N TYR A 175 1.16 9.97 -24.18
CA TYR A 175 0.38 8.77 -23.93
C TYR A 175 -0.81 8.63 -24.89
N ARG A 176 -1.55 9.72 -25.09
CA ARG A 176 -2.69 9.74 -26.04
C ARG A 176 -2.23 9.38 -27.45
N GLU A 177 -1.11 9.95 -27.89
CA GLU A 177 -0.53 9.67 -29.21
C GLU A 177 -0.25 8.18 -29.41
N VAL A 178 0.46 7.56 -28.44
CA VAL A 178 0.99 6.20 -28.60
C VAL A 178 -0.08 5.13 -28.34
N PHE A 179 -0.80 5.24 -27.23
CA PHE A 179 -1.69 4.15 -26.80
C PHE A 179 -3.07 4.16 -27.46
N ALA A 180 -3.43 5.22 -28.24
CA ALA A 180 -4.63 5.20 -29.07
C ALA A 180 -4.60 4.07 -30.13
N ILE A 181 -3.43 3.59 -30.51
CA ILE A 181 -3.23 2.54 -31.50
C ILE A 181 -3.79 1.19 -31.05
N LEU A 182 -3.75 0.88 -29.75
CA LEU A 182 -4.23 -0.40 -29.21
C LEU A 182 -5.68 -0.72 -29.60
N LYS A 183 -6.55 0.28 -29.74
CA LYS A 183 -7.92 0.06 -30.21
C LYS A 183 -8.02 -0.18 -31.72
N ALA A 184 -7.13 0.43 -32.50
CA ALA A 184 -7.18 0.39 -33.96
C ALA A 184 -6.67 -0.95 -34.50
N ASP A 185 -5.80 -1.63 -33.77
CA ASP A 185 -5.10 -2.84 -34.20
C ASP A 185 -5.59 -4.13 -33.52
N ASP A 186 -6.80 -4.12 -32.96
CA ASP A 186 -7.45 -5.23 -32.23
C ASP A 186 -7.30 -6.62 -32.91
N LYS A 187 -7.35 -6.69 -34.24
CA LYS A 187 -7.22 -7.94 -34.98
C LYS A 187 -5.86 -8.63 -34.84
N TYR A 188 -4.81 -7.85 -34.49
CA TYR A 188 -3.45 -8.35 -34.35
C TYR A 188 -3.10 -8.68 -32.89
N GLU A 189 -3.96 -8.32 -31.94
CA GLU A 189 -3.73 -8.44 -30.52
C GLU A 189 -4.44 -9.66 -29.92
N LYS A 190 -3.73 -10.48 -29.17
CA LYS A 190 -4.27 -11.59 -28.38
C LYS A 190 -4.66 -11.13 -26.99
N PHE A 191 -3.80 -10.33 -26.36
CA PHE A 191 -3.90 -9.97 -24.97
C PHE A 191 -3.19 -8.64 -24.73
N VAL A 192 -3.83 -7.75 -23.99
CA VAL A 192 -3.26 -6.48 -23.54
C VAL A 192 -3.41 -6.40 -22.03
N PHE A 193 -2.31 -6.22 -21.33
CA PHE A 193 -2.29 -6.08 -19.89
C PHE A 193 -1.57 -4.80 -19.48
N ILE A 194 -2.27 -3.96 -18.74
CA ILE A 194 -1.77 -2.68 -18.28
C ILE A 194 -1.81 -2.69 -16.75
N THR A 195 -0.70 -2.37 -16.12
CA THR A 195 -0.66 -2.29 -14.66
C THR A 195 0.00 -1.00 -14.16
N GLY A 196 -0.47 -0.56 -12.99
CA GLY A 196 0.01 0.63 -12.31
C GLY A 196 -0.44 0.69 -10.86
N ILE A 197 -0.31 1.85 -10.26
CA ILE A 197 -0.78 2.16 -8.91
C ILE A 197 -2.05 2.98 -9.00
N THR A 198 -2.00 4.09 -9.76
CA THR A 198 -3.07 5.08 -9.86
C THR A 198 -3.77 4.99 -11.21
N LYS A 199 -5.08 5.29 -11.21
CA LYS A 199 -5.87 5.38 -12.43
C LYS A 199 -5.95 6.84 -12.88
N PHE A 200 -5.38 7.13 -14.05
CA PHE A 200 -5.47 8.43 -14.71
C PHE A 200 -6.45 8.34 -15.88
N THR A 201 -7.73 8.59 -15.64
CA THR A 201 -8.80 8.47 -16.66
C THR A 201 -8.75 9.55 -17.72
N GLN A 202 -8.18 10.72 -17.43
CA GLN A 202 -8.00 11.82 -18.41
C GLN A 202 -7.01 11.47 -19.53
N ILE A 203 -6.28 10.39 -19.38
CA ILE A 203 -5.51 9.80 -20.47
C ILE A 203 -6.50 9.08 -21.39
N SER A 204 -6.41 9.34 -22.68
CA SER A 204 -7.24 8.69 -23.69
C SER A 204 -7.17 7.15 -23.67
N LEU A 205 -6.21 6.56 -22.92
CA LEU A 205 -6.11 5.12 -22.73
C LEU A 205 -7.43 4.51 -22.25
N PHE A 206 -8.04 5.09 -21.19
CA PHE A 206 -9.30 4.61 -20.63
C PHE A 206 -10.53 5.07 -21.42
N SER A 207 -10.46 6.20 -22.11
CA SER A 207 -11.55 6.68 -22.97
C SER A 207 -11.51 6.08 -24.38
N VAL A 208 -10.33 5.74 -24.88
CA VAL A 208 -10.15 5.08 -26.17
C VAL A 208 -10.40 3.58 -26.05
N LEU A 209 -9.92 2.92 -25.00
CA LEU A 209 -10.15 1.51 -24.72
C LEU A 209 -11.43 1.35 -23.87
N ASN A 210 -12.60 1.68 -24.44
CA ASN A 210 -13.90 1.50 -23.76
C ASN A 210 -14.23 0.04 -23.42
N ASN A 211 -13.48 -0.91 -23.95
CA ASN A 211 -13.54 -2.34 -23.66
C ASN A 211 -12.46 -2.81 -22.65
N LEU A 212 -11.73 -1.86 -22.01
CA LEU A 212 -10.73 -2.18 -20.98
C LEU A 212 -11.42 -2.69 -19.70
N SER A 213 -11.17 -3.96 -19.38
CA SER A 213 -11.69 -4.60 -18.17
C SER A 213 -10.82 -4.21 -16.97
N ASN A 214 -11.39 -3.50 -16.00
CA ASN A 214 -10.73 -3.22 -14.74
C ASN A 214 -10.86 -4.44 -13.80
N ILE A 215 -9.85 -5.30 -13.81
CA ILE A 215 -9.82 -6.52 -12.98
C ILE A 215 -9.42 -6.24 -11.53
N SER A 216 -9.18 -4.98 -11.17
CA SER A 216 -8.72 -4.62 -9.81
C SER A 216 -9.75 -4.97 -8.74
N PHE A 217 -11.04 -4.95 -9.11
CA PHE A 217 -12.17 -5.24 -8.21
C PHE A 217 -12.90 -6.55 -8.55
N GLU A 218 -12.44 -7.31 -9.56
CA GLU A 218 -13.06 -8.59 -9.90
C GLU A 218 -12.69 -9.68 -8.86
N PRO A 219 -13.67 -10.46 -8.34
CA PRO A 219 -13.45 -11.41 -7.25
C PRO A 219 -12.46 -12.53 -7.60
N ASN A 220 -12.38 -12.94 -8.86
CA ASN A 220 -11.43 -13.97 -9.32
C ASN A 220 -9.97 -13.51 -9.25
N TYR A 221 -9.72 -12.21 -9.23
CA TYR A 221 -8.38 -11.61 -9.22
C TYR A 221 -8.05 -10.88 -7.92
N ALA A 222 -8.88 -11.02 -6.88
CA ALA A 222 -8.65 -10.39 -5.58
C ALA A 222 -7.27 -10.75 -4.99
N ALA A 223 -6.83 -12.00 -5.15
CA ALA A 223 -5.56 -12.53 -4.66
C ALA A 223 -4.48 -12.73 -5.74
N ILE A 224 -4.64 -12.20 -6.95
CA ILE A 224 -3.64 -12.36 -8.04
C ILE A 224 -2.28 -11.74 -7.67
N CYS A 225 -2.31 -10.65 -6.91
CA CYS A 225 -1.17 -10.03 -6.26
C CYS A 225 -1.36 -10.08 -4.75
N GLY A 226 -0.26 -10.10 -4.00
CA GLY A 226 -0.31 -10.33 -2.56
C GLY A 226 -0.12 -11.81 -2.22
N ILE A 227 -0.07 -12.13 -0.93
CA ILE A 227 0.09 -13.51 -0.43
C ILE A 227 -1.03 -13.75 0.59
N THR A 228 -1.85 -14.79 0.40
CA THR A 228 -2.93 -15.12 1.34
C THR A 228 -2.39 -15.82 2.58
N LYS A 229 -3.17 -15.86 3.65
CA LYS A 229 -2.79 -16.54 4.89
C LYS A 229 -2.53 -18.04 4.68
N GLU A 230 -3.31 -18.68 3.82
CA GLU A 230 -3.15 -20.09 3.46
C GLU A 230 -1.80 -20.32 2.76
N GLU A 231 -1.45 -19.42 1.84
CA GLU A 231 -0.16 -19.47 1.15
C GLU A 231 1.01 -19.19 2.10
N VAL A 232 0.85 -18.28 3.06
CA VAL A 232 1.85 -18.03 4.10
C VAL A 232 2.11 -19.31 4.92
N LEU A 233 1.07 -19.96 5.38
CA LEU A 233 1.17 -21.19 6.18
C LEU A 233 1.72 -22.36 5.38
N ARG A 234 1.35 -22.48 4.09
CA ARG A 234 1.83 -23.54 3.19
C ARG A 234 3.30 -23.35 2.81
N ASP A 235 3.64 -22.12 2.40
CA ASP A 235 4.90 -21.87 1.70
C ASP A 235 6.02 -21.33 2.61
N PHE A 236 5.74 -20.73 3.76
CA PHE A 236 6.74 -20.07 4.61
C PHE A 236 6.86 -20.65 6.02
N LYS A 237 6.33 -21.85 6.26
CA LYS A 237 6.33 -22.46 7.59
C LYS A 237 7.73 -22.55 8.24
N PRO A 238 8.83 -22.91 7.53
CA PRO A 238 10.18 -22.94 8.11
C PRO A 238 10.64 -21.56 8.60
N GLU A 239 10.39 -20.51 7.81
CA GLU A 239 10.78 -19.14 8.12
C GLU A 239 9.96 -18.57 9.29
N ILE A 240 8.66 -18.91 9.36
CA ILE A 240 7.78 -18.53 10.47
C ILE A 240 8.27 -19.18 11.77
N ASN A 241 8.62 -20.46 11.73
CA ASN A 241 9.17 -21.16 12.89
C ASN A 241 10.48 -20.52 13.39
N LYS A 242 11.34 -20.08 12.46
CA LYS A 242 12.58 -19.37 12.80
C LYS A 242 12.29 -18.00 13.45
N LEU A 243 11.32 -17.25 12.92
CA LEU A 243 10.85 -16.00 13.51
C LEU A 243 10.26 -16.23 14.90
N ALA A 244 9.42 -17.26 15.07
CA ALA A 244 8.78 -17.65 16.33
C ALA A 244 9.83 -17.98 17.39
N ALA A 245 10.78 -18.86 17.08
CA ALA A 245 11.85 -19.26 18.01
C ALA A 245 12.71 -18.08 18.47
N LYS A 246 12.95 -17.08 17.59
CA LYS A 246 13.74 -15.90 17.92
C LYS A 246 13.05 -14.94 18.89
N ASN A 247 11.72 -14.99 18.97
CA ASN A 247 10.90 -14.07 19.76
C ASN A 247 10.17 -14.77 20.93
N ASP A 248 10.47 -16.05 21.19
CA ASP A 248 9.80 -16.88 22.19
C ASP A 248 8.28 -16.99 21.96
N TRP A 249 7.86 -17.03 20.68
CA TRP A 249 6.47 -17.21 20.27
C TRP A 249 6.19 -18.63 19.85
N ASN A 250 4.95 -19.07 19.97
CA ASN A 250 4.45 -20.23 19.25
C ASN A 250 4.12 -19.86 17.79
N LEU A 251 3.77 -20.86 16.97
CA LEU A 251 3.46 -20.66 15.55
C LEU A 251 2.28 -19.70 15.33
N ASP A 252 1.21 -19.86 16.10
CA ASP A 252 0.00 -19.05 15.95
C ASP A 252 0.24 -17.60 16.37
N GLU A 253 1.02 -17.39 17.42
CA GLU A 253 1.47 -16.05 17.83
C GLU A 253 2.32 -15.38 16.74
N ALA A 254 3.27 -16.11 16.14
CA ALA A 254 4.11 -15.58 15.07
C ALA A 254 3.26 -15.19 13.83
N VAL A 255 2.30 -16.03 13.44
CA VAL A 255 1.37 -15.76 12.33
C VAL A 255 0.48 -14.55 12.67
N ALA A 256 -0.04 -14.45 13.88
CA ALA A 256 -0.85 -13.31 14.32
C ALA A 256 -0.05 -11.99 14.29
N GLN A 257 1.23 -12.03 14.70
CA GLN A 257 2.11 -10.86 14.63
C GLN A 257 2.43 -10.45 13.18
N LEU A 258 2.72 -11.43 12.31
CA LEU A 258 2.92 -11.16 10.88
C LEU A 258 1.67 -10.55 10.25
N ALA A 259 0.48 -11.08 10.58
CA ALA A 259 -0.79 -10.56 10.09
C ALA A 259 -1.03 -9.12 10.58
N ALA A 260 -0.86 -8.85 11.86
CA ALA A 260 -1.02 -7.50 12.41
C ALA A 260 -0.11 -6.47 11.75
N TYR A 261 1.09 -6.89 11.30
CA TYR A 261 2.07 -6.00 10.70
C TYR A 261 1.91 -5.82 9.19
N TYR A 262 1.54 -6.87 8.42
CA TYR A 262 1.70 -6.89 6.96
C TYR A 262 0.48 -7.36 6.17
N ASP A 263 -0.55 -7.88 6.85
CA ASP A 263 -1.80 -8.38 6.25
C ASP A 263 -2.88 -7.30 6.17
N GLY A 264 -4.11 -7.70 5.89
CA GLY A 264 -5.31 -6.89 6.02
C GLY A 264 -5.62 -6.04 4.79
N TYR A 265 -5.00 -6.29 3.65
CA TYR A 265 -5.39 -5.69 2.39
C TYR A 265 -6.53 -6.50 1.72
N HIS A 266 -7.57 -5.79 1.29
CA HIS A 266 -8.66 -6.32 0.50
C HIS A 266 -8.85 -5.49 -0.77
N PHE A 267 -9.11 -6.15 -1.88
CA PHE A 267 -9.23 -5.50 -3.18
C PHE A 267 -10.59 -5.71 -3.86
N CYS A 268 -11.47 -6.54 -3.29
CA CYS A 268 -12.80 -6.81 -3.83
C CYS A 268 -13.80 -7.03 -2.69
N HIS A 269 -14.96 -6.41 -2.77
CA HIS A 269 -15.99 -6.56 -1.75
C HIS A 269 -16.74 -7.91 -1.83
N GLU A 270 -16.84 -8.48 -3.03
CA GLU A 270 -17.45 -9.80 -3.24
C GLU A 270 -16.55 -10.95 -2.78
N ASN A 271 -15.24 -10.70 -2.69
CA ASN A 271 -14.24 -11.65 -2.22
C ASN A 271 -13.27 -10.94 -1.26
N MET A 272 -13.64 -10.89 0.01
CA MET A 272 -12.91 -10.23 1.10
C MET A 272 -11.72 -11.09 1.59
N VAL A 273 -10.94 -11.64 0.66
CA VAL A 273 -9.72 -12.36 1.01
C VAL A 273 -8.64 -11.39 1.49
N ASP A 274 -8.11 -11.65 2.68
CA ASP A 274 -6.94 -10.94 3.20
C ASP A 274 -5.68 -11.32 2.43
N VAL A 275 -4.89 -10.32 2.06
CA VAL A 275 -3.56 -10.55 1.48
C VAL A 275 -2.49 -9.71 2.18
N PHE A 276 -1.39 -10.38 2.45
CA PHE A 276 -0.15 -9.76 2.94
C PHE A 276 0.53 -8.96 1.83
N ASN A 277 1.19 -7.88 2.20
CA ASN A 277 2.16 -7.23 1.32
C ASN A 277 3.36 -8.15 1.13
N PRO A 278 3.64 -8.64 -0.10
CA PRO A 278 4.70 -9.63 -0.34
C PRO A 278 6.09 -9.11 0.03
N PHE A 279 6.38 -7.85 -0.27
CA PHE A 279 7.70 -7.27 0.00
C PHE A 279 7.98 -7.21 1.50
N SER A 280 7.03 -6.72 2.29
CA SER A 280 7.20 -6.62 3.75
C SER A 280 7.27 -7.99 4.40
N LEU A 281 6.39 -8.91 4.02
CA LEU A 281 6.37 -10.27 4.53
C LEU A 281 7.68 -11.02 4.25
N ILE A 282 8.14 -11.03 3.00
CA ILE A 282 9.37 -11.74 2.59
C ILE A 282 10.60 -11.18 3.31
N ASN A 283 10.71 -9.84 3.42
CA ASN A 283 11.81 -9.21 4.15
C ASN A 283 11.76 -9.54 5.66
N ALA A 284 10.57 -9.51 6.28
CA ALA A 284 10.41 -9.85 7.70
C ALA A 284 10.82 -11.28 8.00
N LEU A 285 10.46 -12.21 7.13
CA LEU A 285 10.82 -13.63 7.25
C LEU A 285 12.32 -13.85 6.97
N ALA A 286 12.91 -13.19 5.99
CA ALA A 286 14.34 -13.25 5.70
C ALA A 286 15.18 -12.73 6.86
N ASP A 287 14.83 -11.58 7.42
CA ASP A 287 15.52 -10.96 8.57
C ASP A 287 15.17 -11.64 9.90
N SER A 288 14.09 -12.42 9.96
CA SER A 288 13.43 -12.88 11.19
C SER A 288 13.18 -11.72 12.17
N LYS A 289 12.59 -10.63 11.67
CA LYS A 289 12.30 -9.38 12.42
C LYS A 289 11.08 -8.67 11.85
N LEU A 290 10.25 -8.12 12.73
CA LEU A 290 9.15 -7.22 12.35
C LEU A 290 9.67 -5.78 12.29
N LYS A 291 9.62 -5.16 11.12
CA LYS A 291 10.05 -3.78 10.85
C LYS A 291 9.15 -3.12 9.81
N ASN A 292 9.29 -1.82 9.62
CA ASN A 292 8.64 -1.09 8.54
C ASN A 292 9.49 -1.21 7.26
N TYR A 293 9.19 -2.18 6.43
CA TYR A 293 9.89 -2.41 5.14
C TYR A 293 9.25 -1.61 4.01
N TRP A 294 7.91 -1.56 3.94
CA TRP A 294 7.18 -0.89 2.86
C TRP A 294 7.44 0.61 2.82
N ALA A 295 7.37 1.29 3.96
CA ALA A 295 7.59 2.73 4.06
C ALA A 295 9.01 3.16 3.66
N SER A 296 10.01 2.30 3.87
CA SER A 296 11.40 2.60 3.50
C SER A 296 11.67 2.51 2.00
N SER A 297 10.78 1.86 1.24
CA SER A 297 10.99 1.52 -0.16
C SER A 297 10.19 2.35 -1.17
N GLY A 298 9.41 3.34 -0.74
CA GLY A 298 8.67 4.16 -1.69
C GLY A 298 7.34 4.72 -1.24
N ALA A 299 7.33 5.51 -0.16
CA ALA A 299 6.24 6.46 0.01
C ALA A 299 6.10 7.26 -1.29
N THR A 300 4.88 7.36 -1.83
CA THR A 300 4.65 8.12 -3.07
C THR A 300 5.01 9.58 -2.82
N SER A 301 5.79 10.17 -3.73
CA SER A 301 6.13 11.61 -3.70
C SER A 301 4.90 12.52 -3.73
N MET A 302 3.75 11.97 -4.09
CA MET A 302 2.45 12.67 -4.14
C MET A 302 1.79 12.81 -2.77
N LEU A 303 1.99 11.87 -1.84
CA LEU A 303 1.26 11.86 -0.57
C LEU A 303 1.44 13.15 0.26
N PRO A 304 2.65 13.71 0.44
CA PRO A 304 2.79 14.99 1.13
C PRO A 304 1.95 16.11 0.49
N LYS A 305 1.89 16.15 -0.86
CA LYS A 305 1.10 17.14 -1.60
C LYS A 305 -0.41 17.00 -1.37
N PHE A 306 -0.89 15.77 -1.13
CA PHE A 306 -2.29 15.54 -0.74
C PHE A 306 -2.54 15.93 0.71
N VAL A 307 -1.69 15.49 1.63
CA VAL A 307 -1.80 15.79 3.07
C VAL A 307 -1.74 17.29 3.33
N ASP A 308 -0.94 18.05 2.58
CA ASP A 308 -0.85 19.50 2.71
C ASP A 308 -2.16 20.23 2.38
N ASN A 309 -3.02 19.65 1.56
CA ASN A 309 -4.28 20.25 1.10
C ASN A 309 -5.54 19.67 1.76
N MET A 310 -5.43 18.65 2.63
CA MET A 310 -6.60 18.08 3.30
C MET A 310 -6.78 18.64 4.73
N GLU A 311 -8.05 18.78 5.15
CA GLU A 311 -8.40 18.80 6.57
C GLU A 311 -8.21 17.39 7.12
N ILE A 312 -7.41 17.23 8.17
CA ILE A 312 -7.09 15.92 8.74
C ILE A 312 -8.06 15.63 9.89
N ARG A 313 -8.82 14.52 9.77
CA ARG A 313 -9.69 14.02 10.84
C ARG A 313 -9.32 12.56 11.12
N LEU A 314 -9.46 12.12 12.36
CA LEU A 314 -9.20 10.70 12.71
C LEU A 314 -10.04 9.72 11.91
N LYS A 315 -11.33 10.06 11.69
CA LYS A 315 -12.26 9.26 10.89
C LYS A 315 -11.92 9.14 9.41
N ASP A 316 -11.04 10.01 8.88
CA ASP A 316 -10.64 9.98 7.48
C ASP A 316 -9.74 8.78 7.16
N PHE A 317 -9.21 8.11 8.20
CA PHE A 317 -8.33 6.94 8.07
C PHE A 317 -8.94 5.65 8.63
N GLU A 318 -10.07 5.74 9.31
CA GLU A 318 -10.77 4.60 9.91
C GLU A 318 -12.26 4.66 9.55
N ASN A 319 -12.74 3.64 8.83
CA ASN A 319 -14.14 3.59 8.35
C ASN A 319 -14.53 4.79 7.45
N CYS A 320 -13.62 5.19 6.55
CA CYS A 320 -13.85 6.26 5.59
C CYS A 320 -14.85 5.81 4.52
N PRO A 321 -16.06 6.38 4.44
CA PRO A 321 -17.03 5.99 3.43
C PRO A 321 -16.68 6.62 2.07
N VAL A 322 -16.63 5.80 1.03
CA VAL A 322 -16.40 6.22 -0.36
C VAL A 322 -17.40 5.54 -1.28
N ASP A 323 -18.04 6.30 -2.12
CA ASP A 323 -18.95 5.83 -3.14
C ASP A 323 -18.26 4.87 -4.13
N CYS A 324 -18.97 3.83 -4.57
CA CYS A 324 -18.46 2.82 -5.49
C CYS A 324 -17.93 3.42 -6.80
N ASP A 325 -18.72 4.28 -7.42
CA ASP A 325 -18.35 4.89 -8.69
C ASP A 325 -17.07 5.72 -8.54
N THR A 326 -16.95 6.42 -7.41
CA THR A 326 -15.72 7.19 -7.08
C THR A 326 -14.51 6.26 -6.97
N LEU A 327 -14.61 5.13 -6.26
CA LEU A 327 -13.47 4.25 -6.05
C LEU A 327 -13.08 3.48 -7.32
N GLU A 328 -14.05 2.98 -8.08
CA GLU A 328 -13.83 2.08 -9.21
C GLU A 328 -13.60 2.81 -10.53
N THR A 329 -14.25 3.96 -10.74
CA THR A 329 -14.26 4.65 -12.04
C THR A 329 -13.51 5.97 -12.06
N SER A 330 -13.42 6.69 -10.93
CA SER A 330 -12.87 8.04 -10.90
C SER A 330 -11.36 8.09 -11.13
N ASP A 331 -10.94 9.24 -11.63
CA ASP A 331 -9.54 9.62 -11.77
C ASP A 331 -8.96 10.08 -10.42
N VAL A 332 -7.72 9.74 -10.16
CA VAL A 332 -7.00 10.18 -8.97
C VAL A 332 -6.97 11.71 -8.81
N THR A 333 -7.09 12.44 -9.91
CA THR A 333 -7.07 13.91 -9.91
C THR A 333 -8.41 14.53 -9.50
N GLY A 334 -9.52 13.79 -9.65
CA GLY A 334 -10.88 14.22 -9.32
C GLY A 334 -11.52 13.51 -8.12
N GLY A 335 -10.99 12.34 -7.72
CA GLY A 335 -11.59 11.45 -6.71
C GLY A 335 -11.25 11.74 -5.25
N GLY A 336 -10.57 12.85 -4.95
CA GLY A 336 -10.23 13.19 -3.57
C GLY A 336 -8.99 12.48 -3.02
N ALA A 337 -8.69 12.75 -1.73
CA ALA A 337 -7.54 12.15 -1.05
C ALA A 337 -7.76 10.67 -0.73
N GLU A 338 -8.99 10.26 -0.48
CA GLU A 338 -9.39 8.89 -0.11
C GLU A 338 -9.07 7.92 -1.25
N LEU A 339 -9.41 8.28 -2.49
CA LEU A 339 -9.10 7.50 -3.68
C LEU A 339 -7.58 7.35 -3.85
N PHE A 340 -6.84 8.43 -3.68
CA PHE A 340 -5.37 8.39 -3.76
C PHE A 340 -4.76 7.52 -2.66
N LEU A 341 -5.24 7.64 -1.43
CA LEU A 341 -4.77 6.83 -0.29
C LEU A 341 -5.07 5.34 -0.50
N TYR A 342 -6.24 5.00 -1.07
CA TYR A 342 -6.57 3.62 -1.43
C TYR A 342 -5.65 3.09 -2.53
N GLN A 343 -5.54 3.77 -3.65
CA GLN A 343 -4.73 3.33 -4.79
C GLN A 343 -3.24 3.21 -4.42
N SER A 344 -2.73 4.13 -3.59
CA SER A 344 -1.34 4.07 -3.11
C SER A 344 -1.11 3.07 -1.97
N GLY A 345 -2.17 2.45 -1.41
CA GLY A 345 -2.09 1.39 -0.42
C GLY A 345 -2.01 1.85 1.03
N TYR A 346 -2.33 3.10 1.32
CA TYR A 346 -2.48 3.59 2.69
C TYR A 346 -3.84 3.22 3.29
N LEU A 347 -4.87 3.11 2.44
CA LEU A 347 -6.18 2.58 2.81
C LEU A 347 -6.47 1.31 2.01
N THR A 348 -7.40 0.52 2.52
CA THR A 348 -7.91 -0.69 1.90
C THR A 348 -9.41 -0.82 2.18
N ILE A 349 -10.11 -1.69 1.45
CA ILE A 349 -11.52 -1.99 1.70
C ILE A 349 -11.64 -2.72 3.04
N LYS A 350 -12.48 -2.22 3.96
CA LYS A 350 -12.81 -2.87 5.25
C LYS A 350 -14.25 -3.35 5.30
N GLY A 351 -15.10 -2.84 4.42
CA GLY A 351 -16.50 -3.21 4.32
C GLY A 351 -17.15 -2.62 3.07
N TYR A 352 -18.38 -3.08 2.82
CA TYR A 352 -19.22 -2.61 1.73
C TYR A 352 -20.68 -2.70 2.14
N MET A 353 -21.45 -1.66 1.87
CA MET A 353 -22.88 -1.61 2.15
C MET A 353 -23.55 -0.55 1.26
N ASP A 354 -24.60 -0.93 0.56
CA ASP A 354 -25.45 0.00 -0.21
C ASP A 354 -24.64 0.92 -1.16
N ASP A 355 -23.78 0.33 -1.98
CA ASP A 355 -22.90 1.00 -2.94
C ASP A 355 -21.85 1.94 -2.32
N ILE A 356 -21.57 1.78 -1.03
CA ILE A 356 -20.55 2.51 -0.29
C ILE A 356 -19.46 1.55 0.20
N TYR A 357 -18.23 1.80 -0.18
CA TYR A 357 -17.06 1.18 0.42
C TYR A 357 -16.70 1.86 1.73
N LEU A 358 -16.39 1.07 2.75
CA LEU A 358 -15.75 1.56 3.97
C LEU A 358 -14.26 1.28 3.87
N LEU A 359 -13.46 2.35 3.79
CA LEU A 359 -12.00 2.24 3.72
C LEU A 359 -11.39 2.41 5.11
N GLY A 360 -10.23 1.77 5.32
CA GLY A 360 -9.47 1.90 6.54
C GLY A 360 -8.01 1.49 6.35
N ILE A 361 -7.16 1.80 7.33
CA ILE A 361 -5.75 1.43 7.30
C ILE A 361 -5.60 -0.09 7.35
N PRO A 362 -4.82 -0.72 6.45
CA PRO A 362 -4.75 -2.18 6.38
C PRO A 362 -4.09 -2.80 7.61
N ASN A 363 -2.97 -2.25 8.06
CA ASN A 363 -2.15 -2.88 9.10
C ASN A 363 -1.26 -1.87 9.84
N TYR A 364 -0.50 -2.39 10.80
CA TYR A 364 0.35 -1.60 11.66
C TYR A 364 1.52 -0.90 10.95
N GLU A 365 2.15 -1.55 9.97
CA GLU A 365 3.24 -0.96 9.19
C GLU A 365 2.78 0.29 8.44
N VAL A 366 1.64 0.18 7.76
CA VAL A 366 1.06 1.28 6.98
C VAL A 366 0.56 2.40 7.90
N ARG A 367 -0.07 2.04 9.03
CA ARG A 367 -0.49 3.00 10.05
C ARG A 367 0.67 3.90 10.46
N LYS A 368 1.77 3.28 10.86
CA LYS A 368 2.97 4.01 11.27
C LYS A 368 3.55 4.88 10.14
N ALA A 369 3.55 4.36 8.91
CA ALA A 369 4.03 5.09 7.73
C ALA A 369 3.18 6.33 7.45
N LEU A 370 1.86 6.20 7.46
CA LEU A 370 0.91 7.29 7.22
C LEU A 370 1.07 8.40 8.27
N TYR A 371 1.02 8.04 9.55
CA TYR A 371 1.11 9.04 10.62
C TYR A 371 2.47 9.74 10.70
N ARG A 372 3.55 9.11 10.24
CA ARG A 372 4.86 9.77 10.08
C ARG A 372 4.86 10.86 9.02
N ILE A 373 3.97 10.78 8.04
CA ILE A 373 3.80 11.81 7.01
C ILE A 373 2.81 12.88 7.49
N VAL A 374 1.76 12.49 8.22
CA VAL A 374 0.75 13.41 8.74
C VAL A 374 1.32 14.32 9.84
N LEU A 375 2.14 13.77 10.75
CA LEU A 375 2.62 14.54 11.91
C LEU A 375 3.44 15.79 11.54
N PRO A 376 4.40 15.76 10.57
CA PRO A 376 5.09 16.97 10.13
C PRO A 376 4.17 18.05 9.56
N ALA A 377 3.06 17.64 8.95
CA ALA A 377 2.05 18.60 8.43
C ALA A 377 1.25 19.29 9.56
N LEU A 378 1.29 18.74 10.77
CA LEU A 378 0.65 19.32 11.95
C LEU A 378 1.62 20.16 12.81
N THR A 379 2.93 19.96 12.70
CA THR A 379 3.95 20.60 13.56
C THR A 379 4.74 21.71 12.85
N LEU A 380 5.34 22.62 13.61
CA LEU A 380 6.21 23.69 13.08
C LEU A 380 7.69 23.28 12.99
N LYS A 381 8.07 22.14 13.57
CA LYS A 381 9.48 21.73 13.67
C LYS A 381 9.97 20.98 12.45
N THR A 382 11.28 21.08 12.23
CA THR A 382 11.97 20.25 11.22
C THR A 382 11.96 18.77 11.61
N ASN A 383 11.92 17.89 10.61
CA ASN A 383 11.87 16.44 10.78
C ASN A 383 12.91 15.87 11.77
N ALA A 384 14.13 16.42 11.82
CA ALA A 384 15.21 15.88 12.66
C ALA A 384 14.96 16.06 14.17
N GLN A 385 14.48 17.23 14.61
CA GLN A 385 14.18 17.51 16.02
C GLN A 385 12.97 16.73 16.51
N VAL A 386 11.94 16.65 15.68
CA VAL A 386 10.73 15.86 15.96
C VAL A 386 11.08 14.38 16.12
N ILE A 387 11.91 13.81 15.23
CA ILE A 387 12.33 12.40 15.28
C ILE A 387 13.06 12.07 16.59
N THR A 388 13.95 12.94 17.08
CA THR A 388 14.68 12.69 18.33
C THR A 388 13.72 12.62 19.52
N THR A 389 12.81 13.61 19.66
CA THR A 389 11.81 13.63 20.74
C THR A 389 10.84 12.44 20.66
N GLN A 390 10.43 12.06 19.45
CA GLN A 390 9.62 10.85 19.20
C GLN A 390 10.32 9.57 19.66
N ASN A 391 11.61 9.40 19.35
CA ASN A 391 12.37 8.22 19.76
C ASN A 391 12.53 8.17 21.30
N MET A 392 12.74 9.32 21.94
CA MET A 392 12.79 9.41 23.40
C MET A 392 11.44 9.07 24.04
N LEU A 393 10.33 9.57 23.48
CA LEU A 393 8.98 9.23 23.92
C LEU A 393 8.73 7.72 23.85
N LEU A 394 9.01 7.10 22.69
CA LEU A 394 8.84 5.65 22.51
C LEU A 394 9.70 4.84 23.50
N TYR A 395 10.96 5.24 23.68
CA TYR A 395 11.88 4.57 24.60
C TYR A 395 11.36 4.65 26.06
N SER A 396 10.92 5.85 26.47
CA SER A 396 10.38 6.09 27.82
C SER A 396 9.09 5.28 28.06
N LEU A 397 8.18 5.22 27.08
CA LEU A 397 6.97 4.38 27.17
C LEU A 397 7.30 2.88 27.26
N LYS A 398 8.31 2.41 26.55
CA LYS A 398 8.73 0.99 26.64
C LYS A 398 9.35 0.63 27.99
N LEU A 399 9.93 1.59 28.69
CA LEU A 399 10.51 1.40 30.02
C LEU A 399 9.55 1.76 31.17
N GLY A 400 8.36 2.29 30.89
CA GLY A 400 7.44 2.78 31.91
C GLY A 400 7.92 4.05 32.60
N ASN A 401 8.85 4.80 32.01
CA ASN A 401 9.36 6.08 32.57
C ASN A 401 8.41 7.22 32.21
N LEU A 402 7.36 7.37 33.03
CA LEU A 402 6.29 8.34 32.80
C LEU A 402 6.76 9.81 32.83
N PRO A 403 7.61 10.27 33.78
CA PRO A 403 8.05 11.67 33.80
C PRO A 403 8.71 12.10 32.47
N GLU A 404 9.62 11.29 31.92
CA GLU A 404 10.28 11.63 30.68
C GLU A 404 9.33 11.44 29.47
N ALA A 405 8.43 10.43 29.49
CA ALA A 405 7.42 10.26 28.46
C ALA A 405 6.49 11.47 28.35
N MET A 406 5.98 11.97 29.51
CA MET A 406 5.09 13.13 29.53
C MET A 406 5.80 14.43 29.15
N LYS A 407 7.08 14.60 29.54
CA LYS A 407 7.91 15.71 29.08
C LYS A 407 8.08 15.74 27.57
N CYS A 408 8.36 14.58 26.95
CA CYS A 408 8.45 14.45 25.50
C CYS A 408 7.11 14.71 24.82
N LEU A 409 6.02 14.15 25.34
CA LEU A 409 4.66 14.34 24.83
C LEU A 409 4.25 15.82 24.89
N LYS A 410 4.49 16.49 26.03
CA LYS A 410 4.25 17.93 26.19
C LYS A 410 4.99 18.76 25.13
N ALA A 411 6.27 18.45 24.90
CA ALA A 411 7.06 19.13 23.87
C ALA A 411 6.51 18.93 22.46
N LEU A 412 6.06 17.71 22.11
CA LEU A 412 5.50 17.42 20.80
C LEU A 412 4.12 18.06 20.57
N ILE A 413 3.27 18.12 21.60
CA ILE A 413 1.97 18.80 21.53
C ILE A 413 2.15 20.31 21.39
N ALA A 414 3.09 20.91 22.13
CA ALA A 414 3.37 22.34 22.08
C ALA A 414 3.88 22.83 20.71
N ASP A 415 4.38 21.93 19.88
CA ASP A 415 4.83 22.25 18.53
C ASP A 415 3.71 22.39 17.49
N VAL A 416 2.47 22.00 17.84
CA VAL A 416 1.31 22.14 16.96
C VAL A 416 0.72 23.54 17.12
N PRO A 417 0.73 24.40 16.07
CA PRO A 417 0.19 25.75 16.17
C PRO A 417 -1.32 25.74 16.50
N TYR A 418 -1.74 26.58 17.41
CA TYR A 418 -3.17 26.76 17.73
C TYR A 418 -3.98 27.22 16.50
N SER A 419 -3.35 27.99 15.60
CA SER A 419 -3.93 28.52 14.36
C SER A 419 -3.84 27.56 13.17
N ASN A 420 -3.51 26.28 13.40
CA ASN A 420 -3.43 25.30 12.31
C ASN A 420 -4.78 25.12 11.64
N LYS A 421 -4.89 25.55 10.36
CA LYS A 421 -6.13 25.53 9.57
C LYS A 421 -6.72 24.12 9.41
N LYS A 422 -5.85 23.08 9.46
CA LYS A 422 -6.27 21.67 9.37
C LYS A 422 -7.07 21.20 10.59
N LEU A 423 -6.99 21.92 11.69
CA LEU A 423 -7.64 21.62 12.96
C LEU A 423 -8.73 22.66 13.34
N ALA A 424 -8.99 23.62 12.47
CA ALA A 424 -9.82 24.78 12.78
C ALA A 424 -11.30 24.45 13.03
N SER A 425 -11.81 23.37 12.43
CA SER A 425 -13.21 22.93 12.57
C SER A 425 -13.47 22.03 13.78
N MET A 426 -12.42 21.66 14.55
CA MET A 426 -12.51 20.73 15.68
C MET A 426 -12.70 21.46 17.00
N ASP A 427 -13.47 20.88 17.92
CA ASP A 427 -13.42 21.28 19.31
C ASP A 427 -12.04 20.95 19.94
N MET A 428 -11.76 21.54 21.08
CA MET A 428 -10.41 21.47 21.66
C MET A 428 -10.06 20.05 22.13
N GLU A 429 -11.02 19.28 22.60
CA GLU A 429 -10.80 17.91 23.08
C GLU A 429 -10.55 16.96 21.91
N GLU A 430 -11.34 17.05 20.83
CA GLU A 430 -11.14 16.30 19.58
C GLU A 430 -9.78 16.62 18.96
N ARG A 431 -9.39 17.89 18.98
CA ARG A 431 -8.08 18.36 18.51
C ARG A 431 -6.92 17.71 19.26
N TYR A 432 -6.96 17.67 20.57
CA TYR A 432 -5.92 17.01 21.35
C TYR A 432 -5.90 15.50 21.17
N ARG A 433 -7.05 14.86 21.07
CA ARG A 433 -7.14 13.43 20.74
C ARG A 433 -6.49 13.12 19.39
N LEU A 434 -6.76 13.92 18.36
CA LEU A 434 -6.11 13.76 17.05
C LEU A 434 -4.58 13.95 17.15
N ILE A 435 -4.12 15.01 17.80
CA ILE A 435 -2.67 15.29 17.93
C ILE A 435 -1.98 14.14 18.67
N MET A 436 -2.50 13.72 19.81
CA MET A 436 -1.89 12.68 20.64
C MET A 436 -1.91 11.32 19.93
N SER A 437 -3.04 10.95 19.31
CA SER A 437 -3.12 9.71 18.54
C SER A 437 -2.15 9.71 17.34
N THR A 438 -2.01 10.85 16.67
CA THR A 438 -1.03 11.02 15.58
C THR A 438 0.40 10.83 16.07
N ILE A 439 0.76 11.42 17.20
CA ILE A 439 2.09 11.26 17.82
C ILE A 439 2.35 9.79 18.17
N PHE A 440 1.44 9.13 18.89
CA PHE A 440 1.63 7.75 19.32
C PHE A 440 1.67 6.76 18.14
N ASN A 441 0.83 6.94 17.13
CA ASN A 441 0.89 6.13 15.90
C ASN A 441 2.19 6.37 15.13
N ALA A 442 2.65 7.62 15.01
CA ALA A 442 3.89 7.95 14.29
C ALA A 442 5.14 7.33 14.93
N ILE A 443 5.18 7.23 16.27
CA ILE A 443 6.26 6.54 16.98
C ILE A 443 6.14 5.01 16.91
N GLY A 444 4.97 4.51 16.53
CA GLY A 444 4.71 3.09 16.35
C GLY A 444 4.17 2.39 17.58
N CYS A 445 3.39 3.05 18.38
CA CYS A 445 2.50 2.42 19.35
C CYS A 445 1.22 1.98 18.65
N ARG A 446 0.59 0.91 19.12
CA ARG A 446 -0.79 0.61 18.76
C ARG A 446 -1.68 1.56 19.54
N VAL A 447 -2.58 2.25 18.87
CA VAL A 447 -3.47 3.24 19.48
C VAL A 447 -4.91 2.91 19.14
N GLU A 448 -5.77 2.89 20.14
CA GLU A 448 -7.21 2.81 20.00
C GLU A 448 -7.83 4.05 20.65
N VAL A 449 -8.55 4.84 19.88
CA VAL A 449 -9.20 6.07 20.33
C VAL A 449 -10.68 5.79 20.56
N GLU A 450 -11.25 6.40 21.60
CA GLU A 450 -12.66 6.26 21.97
C GLU A 450 -13.12 4.79 22.14
N LYS A 451 -12.28 3.98 22.81
CA LYS A 451 -12.55 2.56 23.03
C LYS A 451 -13.79 2.35 23.89
N MET A 452 -14.80 1.73 23.29
CA MET A 452 -16.03 1.34 24.01
C MET A 452 -15.75 0.14 24.91
N ILE A 453 -16.17 0.25 26.17
CA ILE A 453 -16.13 -0.82 27.17
C ILE A 453 -17.49 -0.92 27.87
N ALA A 454 -17.73 -1.98 28.65
CA ALA A 454 -19.00 -2.20 29.33
C ALA A 454 -19.43 -1.06 30.26
N THR A 455 -18.48 -0.33 30.86
CA THR A 455 -18.72 0.74 31.82
C THR A 455 -18.64 2.15 31.24
N GLY A 456 -18.29 2.30 29.96
CA GLY A 456 -18.17 3.59 29.30
C GLY A 456 -17.26 3.59 28.10
N ARG A 457 -16.63 4.73 27.85
CA ARG A 457 -15.72 4.95 26.73
C ARG A 457 -14.39 5.51 27.25
N ILE A 458 -13.30 4.88 26.90
CA ILE A 458 -11.93 5.31 27.20
C ILE A 458 -11.47 6.25 26.09
N ASP A 459 -10.92 7.41 26.40
CA ASP A 459 -10.50 8.38 25.38
C ASP A 459 -9.37 7.81 24.50
N MET A 460 -8.38 7.14 25.11
CA MET A 460 -7.29 6.56 24.33
C MET A 460 -6.63 5.39 25.08
N VAL A 461 -6.35 4.32 24.33
CA VAL A 461 -5.50 3.21 24.78
C VAL A 461 -4.25 3.17 23.91
N VAL A 462 -3.07 3.19 24.55
CA VAL A 462 -1.76 3.16 23.89
C VAL A 462 -1.00 1.91 24.33
N GLU A 463 -0.66 1.04 23.37
CA GLU A 463 -0.02 -0.24 23.67
C GLU A 463 1.43 -0.26 23.19
N THR A 464 2.30 -0.74 24.07
CA THR A 464 3.69 -1.11 23.76
C THR A 464 3.89 -2.61 23.96
N THR A 465 5.12 -3.09 23.79
CA THR A 465 5.44 -4.51 24.01
C THR A 465 5.33 -4.94 25.48
N GLN A 466 5.45 -4.01 26.44
CA GLN A 466 5.50 -4.31 27.88
C GLN A 466 4.39 -3.63 28.67
N TYR A 467 3.77 -2.58 28.14
CA TYR A 467 2.79 -1.75 28.84
C TYR A 467 1.55 -1.49 28.01
N ILE A 468 0.43 -1.37 28.69
CA ILE A 468 -0.84 -0.81 28.18
C ILE A 468 -1.09 0.47 28.95
N TYR A 469 -1.15 1.60 28.24
CA TYR A 469 -1.47 2.90 28.81
C TYR A 469 -2.93 3.22 28.51
N VAL A 470 -3.71 3.46 29.54
CA VAL A 470 -5.12 3.88 29.47
C VAL A 470 -5.17 5.36 29.81
N LEU A 471 -5.55 6.20 28.85
CA LEU A 471 -5.55 7.65 28.97
C LEU A 471 -6.97 8.19 29.03
N GLU A 472 -7.24 9.07 29.98
CA GLU A 472 -8.42 9.91 30.03
C GLU A 472 -7.99 11.36 29.96
N LEU A 473 -8.63 12.13 29.06
CA LEU A 473 -8.27 13.51 28.74
C LEU A 473 -9.36 14.46 29.27
N LYS A 474 -8.97 15.51 29.95
CA LYS A 474 -9.89 16.59 30.36
C LYS A 474 -9.26 17.94 30.10
N LEU A 475 -10.09 18.88 29.67
CA LEU A 475 -9.69 20.29 29.61
C LEU A 475 -9.66 20.90 31.04
N SER A 476 -8.82 21.92 31.22
CA SER A 476 -8.69 22.58 32.53
C SER A 476 -10.02 23.15 33.06
N ASP A 477 -10.87 23.67 32.18
CA ASP A 477 -12.21 24.19 32.52
C ASP A 477 -13.25 23.07 32.78
N ASN A 478 -12.97 21.83 32.38
CA ASN A 478 -13.82 20.65 32.64
C ASN A 478 -13.35 19.80 33.83
N GLY A 479 -12.70 20.41 34.81
CA GLY A 479 -12.26 19.76 36.03
C GLY A 479 -10.88 19.13 36.01
N GLY A 480 -10.15 19.25 34.90
CA GLY A 480 -8.73 18.93 34.77
C GLY A 480 -8.35 17.51 35.18
N VAL A 481 -7.14 17.35 35.70
CA VAL A 481 -6.53 16.07 36.03
C VAL A 481 -7.29 15.28 37.11
N ASP A 482 -7.94 15.95 38.06
CA ASP A 482 -8.66 15.28 39.15
C ASP A 482 -9.97 14.67 38.64
N ALA A 483 -10.73 15.37 37.77
CA ALA A 483 -11.93 14.84 37.15
C ALA A 483 -11.62 13.64 36.22
N ALA A 484 -10.50 13.71 35.47
CA ALA A 484 -10.03 12.58 34.68
C ALA A 484 -9.69 11.35 35.54
N ALA A 485 -8.98 11.58 36.67
CA ALA A 485 -8.61 10.50 37.59
C ALA A 485 -9.84 9.88 38.29
N GLU A 486 -10.84 10.66 38.63
CA GLU A 486 -12.10 10.18 39.18
C GLU A 486 -12.87 9.32 38.17
N GLN A 487 -12.96 9.75 36.91
CA GLN A 487 -13.61 9.02 35.85
C GLN A 487 -12.95 7.66 35.59
N ILE A 488 -11.62 7.59 35.56
CA ILE A 488 -10.86 6.34 35.41
C ILE A 488 -11.24 5.33 36.52
N ARG A 489 -11.31 5.80 37.80
CA ARG A 489 -11.67 4.95 38.93
C ARG A 489 -13.12 4.52 38.90
N ALA A 490 -14.04 5.46 38.68
CA ALA A 490 -15.48 5.21 38.67
C ALA A 490 -15.91 4.25 37.55
N LYS A 491 -15.27 4.36 36.39
CA LYS A 491 -15.54 3.52 35.21
C LYS A 491 -14.70 2.25 35.14
N GLN A 492 -13.77 2.04 36.09
CA GLN A 492 -12.92 0.84 36.16
C GLN A 492 -12.20 0.52 34.82
N TYR A 493 -11.55 1.50 34.26
CA TYR A 493 -10.94 1.41 32.91
C TYR A 493 -9.83 0.35 32.77
N ALA A 494 -9.30 -0.20 33.87
CA ALA A 494 -8.33 -1.29 33.86
C ALA A 494 -8.97 -2.68 33.64
N GLU A 495 -10.26 -2.85 33.93
CA GLU A 495 -10.91 -4.17 33.92
C GLU A 495 -10.74 -4.95 32.60
N PRO A 496 -10.90 -4.33 31.41
CA PRO A 496 -10.74 -5.05 30.14
C PRO A 496 -9.34 -5.63 29.90
N PHE A 497 -8.34 -5.12 30.64
CA PHE A 497 -6.93 -5.48 30.41
C PHE A 497 -6.36 -6.41 31.50
N LYS A 498 -7.14 -6.82 32.51
CA LYS A 498 -6.65 -7.68 33.61
C LYS A 498 -6.11 -9.05 33.17
N ALA A 499 -6.59 -9.57 32.06
CA ALA A 499 -6.13 -10.82 31.50
C ALA A 499 -4.84 -10.70 30.66
N ASP A 500 -4.41 -9.47 30.35
CA ASP A 500 -3.19 -9.22 29.58
C ASP A 500 -1.96 -9.38 30.47
N LYS A 501 -0.89 -9.94 29.93
CA LYS A 501 0.37 -10.16 30.64
C LYS A 501 1.18 -8.88 30.84
N ARG A 502 0.86 -7.84 30.07
CA ARG A 502 1.54 -6.53 30.15
C ARG A 502 1.08 -5.74 31.35
N LYS A 503 1.95 -4.86 31.83
CA LYS A 503 1.58 -3.94 32.92
C LYS A 503 0.62 -2.86 32.39
N VAL A 504 -0.52 -2.70 33.06
CA VAL A 504 -1.50 -1.65 32.75
C VAL A 504 -1.20 -0.42 33.62
N ILE A 505 -1.16 0.74 32.99
CA ILE A 505 -0.95 2.04 33.63
C ILE A 505 -2.07 2.98 33.19
N ALA A 506 -2.81 3.56 34.12
CA ALA A 506 -3.83 4.54 33.79
C ALA A 506 -3.35 5.95 34.08
N LEU A 507 -3.51 6.83 33.12
CA LEU A 507 -3.05 8.21 33.15
C LEU A 507 -4.23 9.17 32.97
N ALA A 508 -4.44 10.01 33.98
CA ALA A 508 -5.28 11.19 33.88
C ALA A 508 -4.44 12.33 33.30
N ILE A 509 -4.92 12.99 32.27
CA ILE A 509 -4.19 14.05 31.56
C ILE A 509 -5.04 15.31 31.50
N GLU A 510 -4.49 16.43 31.96
CA GLU A 510 -5.08 17.74 31.83
C GLU A 510 -4.49 18.50 30.63
N LEU A 511 -5.36 19.08 29.83
CA LEU A 511 -5.05 19.82 28.61
C LEU A 511 -5.57 21.27 28.73
N ASP A 512 -4.80 22.21 28.21
CA ASP A 512 -5.15 23.64 28.23
C ASP A 512 -6.33 23.92 27.28
N ASP A 513 -7.35 24.61 27.77
CA ASP A 513 -8.56 25.00 27.04
C ASP A 513 -8.32 26.02 25.92
N ARG A 514 -7.17 26.71 25.94
CA ARG A 514 -6.74 27.71 24.93
C ARG A 514 -5.71 27.20 23.96
N GLY A 515 -5.43 25.89 23.94
CA GLY A 515 -4.54 25.26 23.00
C GLY A 515 -3.05 25.36 23.31
N LYS A 516 -2.66 25.64 24.58
CA LYS A 516 -1.24 25.72 24.98
C LYS A 516 -0.58 24.37 25.23
N GLY A 517 -1.34 23.27 25.20
CA GLY A 517 -0.83 21.93 25.31
C GLY A 517 -1.14 21.21 26.62
N LEU A 518 -0.30 20.26 27.02
CA LEU A 518 -0.44 19.47 28.21
C LEU A 518 -0.09 20.33 29.45
N VAL A 519 -1.04 20.44 30.40
CA VAL A 519 -0.90 21.21 31.65
C VAL A 519 -0.32 20.31 32.73
N ASP A 520 -1.04 19.27 33.12
CA ASP A 520 -0.70 18.36 34.21
C ASP A 520 -1.09 16.90 33.86
N TRP A 521 -0.58 15.95 34.64
CA TRP A 521 -0.91 14.55 34.51
C TRP A 521 -0.73 13.80 35.84
N LYS A 522 -1.44 12.66 35.96
CA LYS A 522 -1.41 11.84 37.19
C LYS A 522 -1.53 10.36 36.85
N GLU A 523 -0.65 9.53 37.39
CA GLU A 523 -0.82 8.07 37.39
C GLU A 523 -1.93 7.72 38.41
N VAL A 524 -2.93 6.96 37.94
CA VAL A 524 -4.09 6.59 38.78
C VAL A 524 -3.91 5.20 39.35
N PHE A 525 -3.31 4.27 38.60
CA PHE A 525 -2.86 2.93 39.03
C PHE A 525 -1.85 2.36 38.06
#